data_9282bbb2c9460959d52f9d100f38a238
#
_entry.id   9282bbb2c9460959d52f9d100f38a238
#
_cell.length_a   1.000
_cell.length_b   1.000
_cell.length_c   1.000
_cell.angle_alpha   90.00
_cell.angle_beta   90.00
_cell.angle_gamma   90.00
#
_symmetry.space_group_name_H-M   'P 1'
#
loop_
_entity.id
_entity.type
_entity.pdbx_description
1 polymer ?
#
loop_
_entity_poly.entity_id
_entity_poly.type
_entity_poly.pdbx_seq_one_letter_code
_entity_poly.pdbx_strand_id
1 'polypeptide(L)'
;LRINADFMSYLPKDDEQVRLFQELDSLYATGNIVGIGIQAPGESIMTVEGLGLVQRITDSLAAMEGVEKVTSLTNVIDIRHTDEGAEIGRLVDDDTLAELAEASAAGGDSTGLRVSPALEAKLDSLGRYTLAKAMYRGQLPDGGRSTAIMLFIGTGVDEDPITSATRTLLAELGRHYPGYRFYYGGMPMQQLHLTEAVRTDLVRLVPIV
;
A
#
# COMPACT_ATOMS: atom_id res chain seq x y z
N LEU A 1 -18.39 -12.95 -21.69
CA LEU A 1 -17.07 -13.04 -22.33
C LEU A 1 -16.02 -12.71 -21.29
N ARG A 2 -15.24 -13.70 -20.82
CA ARG A 2 -14.04 -13.44 -20.01
C ARG A 2 -12.94 -13.05 -21.00
N ILE A 3 -12.53 -11.77 -20.97
CA ILE A 3 -11.38 -11.32 -21.72
C ILE A 3 -10.19 -11.59 -20.79
N ASN A 4 -9.38 -12.57 -21.14
CA ASN A 4 -8.12 -12.82 -20.44
C ASN A 4 -7.12 -11.78 -20.96
N ALA A 5 -6.93 -10.71 -20.20
CA ALA A 5 -5.96 -9.65 -20.51
C ALA A 5 -4.58 -9.96 -19.89
N ASP A 6 -4.20 -11.24 -19.83
CA ASP A 6 -2.86 -11.62 -19.43
C ASP A 6 -1.84 -11.05 -20.43
N PHE A 7 -1.27 -9.90 -20.06
CA PHE A 7 -0.25 -9.21 -20.86
C PHE A 7 0.93 -10.14 -21.19
N MET A 8 1.27 -11.06 -20.29
CA MET A 8 2.36 -11.99 -20.50
C MET A 8 2.09 -12.97 -21.66
N SER A 9 0.82 -13.25 -21.96
CA SER A 9 0.44 -14.13 -23.08
C SER A 9 0.71 -13.50 -24.45
N TYR A 10 0.85 -12.16 -24.52
CA TYR A 10 1.14 -11.41 -25.75
C TYR A 10 2.63 -11.19 -26.00
N LEU A 11 3.48 -11.49 -25.01
CA LEU A 11 4.92 -11.33 -25.15
C LEU A 11 5.54 -12.53 -25.89
N PRO A 12 6.60 -12.30 -26.71
CA PRO A 12 7.30 -13.38 -27.39
C PRO A 12 7.88 -14.38 -26.37
N LYS A 13 7.46 -15.62 -26.42
CA LYS A 13 7.90 -16.66 -25.48
C LYS A 13 9.38 -17.02 -25.59
N ASP A 14 9.99 -16.69 -26.75
CA ASP A 14 11.39 -16.97 -27.04
C ASP A 14 12.34 -15.85 -26.63
N ASP A 15 11.80 -14.71 -26.12
CA ASP A 15 12.60 -13.60 -25.63
C ASP A 15 13.26 -13.97 -24.29
N GLU A 16 14.58 -13.76 -24.21
CA GLU A 16 15.36 -14.08 -23.01
C GLU A 16 14.93 -13.27 -21.79
N GLN A 17 14.53 -12.00 -21.98
CA GLN A 17 14.07 -11.15 -20.91
C GLN A 17 12.70 -11.59 -20.39
N VAL A 18 11.82 -12.05 -21.29
CA VAL A 18 10.50 -12.59 -20.91
C VAL A 18 10.67 -13.87 -20.10
N ARG A 19 11.57 -14.78 -20.51
CA ARG A 19 11.86 -15.98 -19.74
C ARG A 19 12.45 -15.68 -18.37
N LEU A 20 13.41 -14.75 -18.31
CA LEU A 20 14.00 -14.31 -17.04
C LEU A 20 12.93 -13.70 -16.11
N PHE A 21 12.04 -12.86 -16.66
CA PHE A 21 10.94 -12.28 -15.88
C PHE A 21 10.01 -13.38 -15.35
N GLN A 22 9.63 -14.36 -16.19
CA GLN A 22 8.78 -15.49 -15.76
C GLN A 22 9.45 -16.36 -14.70
N GLU A 23 10.75 -16.57 -14.79
CA GLU A 23 11.52 -17.29 -13.79
C GLU A 23 11.55 -16.52 -12.46
N LEU A 24 11.83 -15.21 -12.50
CA LEU A 24 11.77 -14.35 -11.31
C LEU A 24 10.37 -14.29 -10.70
N ASP A 25 9.36 -14.21 -11.54
CA ASP A 25 7.97 -14.18 -11.08
C ASP A 25 7.56 -15.51 -10.42
N SER A 26 7.99 -16.64 -10.97
CA SER A 26 7.75 -17.96 -10.38
C SER A 26 8.44 -18.16 -9.03
N LEU A 27 9.59 -17.49 -8.80
CA LEU A 27 10.37 -17.60 -7.57
C LEU A 27 9.93 -16.61 -6.50
N TYR A 28 9.52 -15.40 -6.92
CA TYR A 28 9.29 -14.26 -6.02
C TYR A 28 7.86 -13.70 -6.07
N ALA A 29 6.99 -14.24 -6.92
CA ALA A 29 5.62 -13.77 -7.16
C ALA A 29 5.56 -12.25 -7.42
N THR A 30 6.52 -11.72 -8.19
CA THR A 30 6.68 -10.27 -8.44
C THR A 30 5.54 -9.68 -9.26
N GLY A 31 4.86 -10.51 -10.06
CA GLY A 31 3.69 -10.14 -10.85
C GLY A 31 2.45 -9.86 -10.00
N ASN A 32 2.38 -10.43 -8.79
CA ASN A 32 1.21 -10.36 -7.92
C ASN A 32 1.31 -9.25 -6.86
N ILE A 33 2.10 -8.20 -7.12
CA ILE A 33 2.32 -7.11 -6.17
C ILE A 33 1.58 -5.85 -6.62
N VAL A 34 0.81 -5.28 -5.71
CA VAL A 34 0.23 -3.95 -5.85
C VAL A 34 0.92 -2.99 -4.91
N GLY A 35 1.52 -1.94 -5.47
CA GLY A 35 2.09 -0.82 -4.72
C GLY A 35 1.04 0.28 -4.54
N ILE A 36 0.87 0.76 -3.32
CA ILE A 36 -0.02 1.86 -2.98
C ILE A 36 0.82 2.97 -2.36
N GLY A 37 0.88 4.13 -3.02
CA GLY A 37 1.53 5.33 -2.52
C GLY A 37 0.54 6.23 -1.81
N ILE A 38 0.94 6.78 -0.67
CA ILE A 38 0.16 7.74 0.11
C ILE A 38 1.02 8.97 0.32
N GLN A 39 0.51 10.13 -0.08
CA GLN A 39 1.17 11.42 0.12
C GLN A 39 0.32 12.28 1.05
N ALA A 40 0.93 12.74 2.14
CA ALA A 40 0.30 13.64 3.10
C ALA A 40 0.18 15.07 2.56
N PRO A 41 -0.81 15.85 3.02
CA PRO A 41 -0.93 17.27 2.69
C PRO A 41 0.19 18.13 3.31
N GLY A 42 0.67 17.73 4.48
CA GLY A 42 1.76 18.39 5.21
C GLY A 42 3.15 17.93 4.81
N GLU A 43 4.12 18.23 5.66
CA GLU A 43 5.53 17.88 5.44
C GLU A 43 5.85 16.43 5.81
N SER A 44 5.00 15.76 6.62
CA SER A 44 5.24 14.41 7.10
C SER A 44 3.97 13.57 7.12
N ILE A 45 4.12 12.29 6.78
CA ILE A 45 3.11 11.24 6.98
C ILE A 45 3.12 10.71 8.42
N MET A 46 4.20 11.00 9.18
CA MET A 46 4.40 10.56 10.56
C MET A 46 3.60 11.43 11.52
N THR A 47 2.30 11.50 11.29
CA THR A 47 1.31 12.17 12.13
C THR A 47 0.27 11.16 12.60
N VAL A 48 -0.51 11.50 13.62
CA VAL A 48 -1.59 10.63 14.11
C VAL A 48 -2.57 10.30 12.99
N GLU A 49 -3.00 11.31 12.23
CA GLU A 49 -3.91 11.10 11.09
C GLU A 49 -3.25 10.27 9.99
N GLY A 50 -2.00 10.59 9.62
CA GLY A 50 -1.27 9.90 8.55
C GLY A 50 -1.01 8.44 8.85
N LEU A 51 -0.46 8.12 10.03
CA LEU A 51 -0.21 6.72 10.43
C LEU A 51 -1.51 5.97 10.72
N GLY A 52 -2.51 6.62 11.29
CA GLY A 52 -3.84 6.03 11.47
C GLY A 52 -4.49 5.67 10.13
N LEU A 53 -4.30 6.51 9.10
CA LEU A 53 -4.75 6.23 7.75
C LEU A 53 -3.98 5.04 7.12
N VAL A 54 -2.64 5.01 7.27
CA VAL A 54 -1.80 3.89 6.81
C VAL A 54 -2.24 2.58 7.48
N GLN A 55 -2.46 2.59 8.80
CA GLN A 55 -2.93 1.42 9.54
C GLN A 55 -4.30 0.95 9.04
N ARG A 56 -5.25 1.85 8.89
CA ARG A 56 -6.60 1.53 8.38
C ARG A 56 -6.56 0.88 7.01
N ILE A 57 -5.75 1.40 6.09
CA ILE A 57 -5.58 0.83 4.75
C ILE A 57 -4.94 -0.55 4.87
N THR A 58 -3.89 -0.68 5.68
CA THR A 58 -3.18 -1.95 5.91
C THR A 58 -4.12 -3.03 6.39
N ASP A 59 -4.93 -2.74 7.41
CA ASP A 59 -5.89 -3.68 7.99
C ASP A 59 -7.02 -4.05 7.01
N SER A 60 -7.53 -3.05 6.28
CA SER A 60 -8.59 -3.27 5.28
C SER A 60 -8.10 -4.17 4.14
N LEU A 61 -6.87 -3.98 3.67
CA LEU A 61 -6.28 -4.80 2.63
C LEU A 61 -5.94 -6.21 3.14
N ALA A 62 -5.40 -6.32 4.35
CA ALA A 62 -5.06 -7.61 4.95
C ALA A 62 -6.29 -8.49 5.22
N ALA A 63 -7.47 -7.89 5.39
CA ALA A 63 -8.73 -8.61 5.57
C ALA A 63 -9.37 -9.12 4.27
N MET A 64 -8.83 -8.74 3.10
CA MET A 64 -9.37 -9.18 1.81
C MET A 64 -9.00 -10.65 1.54
N GLU A 65 -9.97 -11.43 1.09
CA GLU A 65 -9.74 -12.82 0.68
C GLU A 65 -8.78 -12.88 -0.51
N GLY A 66 -7.79 -13.76 -0.44
CA GLY A 66 -6.76 -13.91 -1.48
C GLY A 66 -5.54 -13.00 -1.30
N VAL A 67 -5.55 -12.12 -0.31
CA VAL A 67 -4.35 -11.35 0.08
C VAL A 67 -3.47 -12.23 0.96
N GLU A 68 -2.23 -12.42 0.55
CA GLU A 68 -1.26 -13.21 1.29
C GLU A 68 -0.55 -12.37 2.36
N LYS A 69 -0.18 -11.14 2.00
CA LYS A 69 0.58 -10.25 2.88
C LYS A 69 0.36 -8.79 2.51
N VAL A 70 0.35 -7.94 3.51
CA VAL A 70 0.45 -6.48 3.35
C VAL A 70 1.64 -5.98 4.16
N THR A 71 2.47 -5.14 3.56
CA THR A 71 3.62 -4.52 4.24
C THR A 71 3.51 -3.01 4.15
N SER A 72 3.62 -2.34 5.29
CA SER A 72 3.52 -0.88 5.42
C SER A 72 4.42 -0.39 6.56
N LEU A 73 4.50 0.92 6.78
CA LEU A 73 5.21 1.49 7.92
C LEU A 73 4.73 0.95 9.28
N THR A 74 3.45 0.61 9.39
CA THR A 74 2.83 0.22 10.67
C THR A 74 3.06 -1.25 11.03
N ASN A 75 3.53 -2.08 10.09
CA ASN A 75 3.79 -3.50 10.34
C ASN A 75 5.18 -3.99 9.91
N VAL A 76 6.03 -3.09 9.39
CA VAL A 76 7.40 -3.45 9.03
C VAL A 76 8.22 -3.76 10.28
N ILE A 77 9.06 -4.80 10.17
CA ILE A 77 9.98 -5.21 11.25
C ILE A 77 11.16 -4.24 11.32
N ASP A 78 11.53 -3.86 12.53
CA ASP A 78 12.72 -3.08 12.86
C ASP A 78 13.68 -3.88 13.71
N ILE A 79 14.97 -3.66 13.50
CA ILE A 79 16.05 -4.24 14.30
C ILE A 79 16.78 -3.08 14.97
N ARG A 80 16.65 -2.99 16.29
CA ARG A 80 17.27 -1.97 17.13
C ARG A 80 18.49 -2.58 17.82
N HIS A 81 19.58 -1.88 17.78
CA HIS A 81 20.75 -2.23 18.59
C HIS A 81 20.57 -1.63 19.96
N THR A 82 20.65 -2.46 20.98
CA THR A 82 20.65 -2.09 22.40
C THR A 82 21.98 -2.47 23.03
N ASP A 83 22.28 -1.97 24.22
CA ASP A 83 23.49 -2.31 24.96
C ASP A 83 23.54 -3.81 25.31
N GLU A 84 22.40 -4.50 25.33
CA GLU A 84 22.27 -5.92 25.64
C GLU A 84 22.26 -6.82 24.39
N GLY A 85 22.26 -6.22 23.16
CA GLY A 85 22.24 -6.98 21.91
C GLY A 85 21.34 -6.34 20.83
N ALA A 86 20.66 -7.19 20.05
CA ALA A 86 19.71 -6.75 19.01
C ALA A 86 18.28 -7.08 19.45
N GLU A 87 17.43 -6.07 19.49
CA GLU A 87 16.00 -6.21 19.71
C GLU A 87 15.29 -6.22 18.35
N ILE A 88 14.43 -7.20 18.13
CA ILE A 88 13.59 -7.31 16.92
C ILE A 88 12.15 -7.01 17.31
N GLY A 89 11.58 -5.98 16.70
CA GLY A 89 10.21 -5.54 16.94
C GLY A 89 9.58 -4.95 15.69
N ARG A 90 8.45 -4.27 15.85
CA ARG A 90 7.88 -3.46 14.78
C ARG A 90 8.50 -2.07 14.80
N LEU A 91 8.57 -1.43 13.64
CA LEU A 91 8.99 -0.02 13.53
C LEU A 91 8.05 0.88 14.35
N VAL A 92 6.76 0.73 14.18
CA VAL A 92 5.72 1.32 15.03
C VAL A 92 5.30 0.24 16.03
N ASP A 93 5.63 0.42 17.29
CA ASP A 93 5.33 -0.55 18.35
C ASP A 93 3.81 -0.65 18.61
N ASP A 94 3.39 -1.76 19.21
CA ASP A 94 1.99 -2.07 19.45
C ASP A 94 1.32 -1.05 20.38
N ASP A 95 2.06 -0.48 21.35
CA ASP A 95 1.57 0.56 22.24
C ASP A 95 1.26 1.85 21.45
N THR A 96 2.16 2.25 20.55
CA THR A 96 1.92 3.39 19.65
C THR A 96 0.72 3.15 18.73
N LEU A 97 0.56 1.94 18.20
CA LEU A 97 -0.62 1.61 17.37
C LEU A 97 -1.91 1.65 18.17
N ALA A 98 -1.91 1.22 19.43
CA ALA A 98 -3.06 1.32 20.32
C ALA A 98 -3.41 2.80 20.61
N GLU A 99 -2.42 3.63 20.94
CA GLU A 99 -2.63 5.08 21.14
C GLU A 99 -3.16 5.76 19.87
N LEU A 100 -2.66 5.37 18.67
CA LEU A 100 -3.18 5.87 17.39
C LEU A 100 -4.64 5.48 17.15
N ALA A 101 -4.99 4.23 17.48
CA ALA A 101 -6.35 3.73 17.33
C ALA A 101 -7.32 4.46 18.27
N GLU A 102 -6.94 4.69 19.52
CA GLU A 102 -7.73 5.46 20.50
C GLU A 102 -7.90 6.92 20.05
N ALA A 103 -6.83 7.57 19.63
CA ALA A 103 -6.88 8.93 19.11
C ALA A 103 -7.79 9.05 17.88
N SER A 104 -7.73 8.07 16.96
CA SER A 104 -8.58 8.03 15.76
C SER A 104 -10.04 7.75 16.08
N ALA A 105 -10.33 6.96 17.11
CA ALA A 105 -11.71 6.64 17.54
C ALA A 105 -12.38 7.81 18.28
N ALA A 106 -11.60 8.62 19.00
CA ALA A 106 -12.09 9.79 19.75
C ALA A 106 -12.45 10.99 18.85
N GLY A 107 -11.93 11.04 17.62
CA GLY A 107 -12.14 12.10 16.64
C GLY A 107 -13.07 11.69 15.50
N GLY A 108 -14.38 11.66 15.76
CA GLY A 108 -15.40 11.42 14.71
C GLY A 108 -15.53 12.53 13.66
N ASP A 109 -14.76 13.61 13.76
CA ASP A 109 -14.69 14.71 12.79
C ASP A 109 -13.28 15.31 12.81
N SER A 110 -12.74 15.61 11.64
CA SER A 110 -11.35 16.00 11.38
C SER A 110 -10.84 17.24 12.14
N THR A 111 -11.65 17.86 12.99
CA THR A 111 -11.36 19.11 13.70
C THR A 111 -11.20 18.98 15.22
N GLY A 112 -11.29 17.77 15.79
CA GLY A 112 -11.34 17.56 17.23
C GLY A 112 -10.37 16.53 17.83
N LEU A 113 -9.36 16.04 17.08
CA LEU A 113 -8.38 15.10 17.62
C LEU A 113 -7.64 15.74 18.82
N ARG A 114 -7.93 15.27 20.02
CA ARG A 114 -7.09 15.56 21.19
C ARG A 114 -5.86 14.65 21.12
N VAL A 115 -4.91 15.05 20.32
CA VAL A 115 -3.62 14.36 20.25
C VAL A 115 -2.83 14.70 21.51
N SER A 116 -2.33 13.69 22.19
CA SER A 116 -1.40 13.90 23.30
C SER A 116 -0.09 14.49 22.75
N PRO A 117 0.42 15.60 23.32
CA PRO A 117 1.74 16.13 22.92
C PRO A 117 2.87 15.09 23.02
N ALA A 118 2.71 14.10 23.91
CA ALA A 118 3.65 12.99 24.05
C ALA A 118 3.64 12.06 22.83
N LEU A 119 2.45 11.77 22.29
CA LEU A 119 2.32 10.96 21.07
C LEU A 119 2.89 11.69 19.87
N GLU A 120 2.62 12.99 19.70
CA GLU A 120 3.22 13.79 18.62
C GLU A 120 4.75 13.78 18.68
N ALA A 121 5.33 14.00 19.86
CA ALA A 121 6.78 13.94 20.04
C ALA A 121 7.36 12.55 19.75
N LYS A 122 6.64 11.48 20.11
CA LYS A 122 7.01 10.10 19.81
C LYS A 122 7.02 9.85 18.30
N LEU A 123 5.98 10.30 17.58
CA LEU A 123 5.88 10.15 16.13
C LEU A 123 6.95 10.96 15.38
N ASP A 124 7.24 12.19 15.83
CA ASP A 124 8.31 13.01 15.26
C ASP A 124 9.70 12.34 15.47
N SER A 125 9.96 11.81 16.65
CA SER A 125 11.18 11.05 16.93
C SER A 125 11.28 9.79 16.05
N LEU A 126 10.18 9.05 15.88
CA LEU A 126 10.12 7.87 15.04
C LEU A 126 10.34 8.22 13.57
N GLY A 127 9.79 9.34 13.10
CA GLY A 127 10.01 9.84 11.74
C GLY A 127 11.47 10.15 11.47
N ARG A 128 12.14 10.85 12.38
CA ARG A 128 13.58 11.13 12.29
C ARG A 128 14.42 9.85 12.28
N TYR A 129 14.09 8.91 13.15
CA TYR A 129 14.74 7.60 13.21
C TYR A 129 14.60 6.84 11.90
N THR A 130 13.38 6.77 11.34
CA THR A 130 13.09 6.07 10.09
C THR A 130 13.84 6.69 8.90
N LEU A 131 13.86 8.02 8.81
CA LEU A 131 14.60 8.73 7.77
C LEU A 131 16.12 8.56 7.88
N ALA A 132 16.65 8.42 9.09
CA ALA A 132 18.08 8.20 9.31
C ALA A 132 18.55 6.79 8.93
N LYS A 133 17.67 5.78 8.97
CA LYS A 133 18.00 4.41 8.62
C LYS A 133 17.92 4.15 7.12
N ALA A 134 19.01 3.69 6.53
CA ALA A 134 19.10 3.39 5.11
C ALA A 134 18.07 2.34 4.65
N MET A 135 17.74 1.37 5.49
CA MET A 135 16.77 0.30 5.17
C MET A 135 15.33 0.81 4.98
N TYR A 136 14.99 1.96 5.59
CA TYR A 136 13.64 2.56 5.47
C TYR A 136 13.58 3.71 4.49
N ARG A 137 14.67 4.04 3.82
CA ARG A 137 14.72 5.18 2.88
C ARG A 137 13.69 5.09 1.77
N GLY A 138 13.35 3.87 1.31
CA GLY A 138 12.30 3.61 0.33
C GLY A 138 10.87 3.65 0.91
N GLN A 139 10.72 3.57 2.24
CA GLN A 139 9.43 3.60 2.92
C GLN A 139 8.91 5.02 3.16
N LEU A 140 9.82 6.00 3.25
CA LEU A 140 9.53 7.41 3.46
C LEU A 140 10.21 8.28 2.39
N PRO A 141 9.75 8.22 1.12
CA PRO A 141 10.21 9.15 0.10
C PRO A 141 9.77 10.60 0.40
N ASP A 142 10.29 11.54 -0.36
CA ASP A 142 9.98 12.97 -0.26
C ASP A 142 10.23 13.55 1.16
N GLY A 143 11.30 13.11 1.82
CA GLY A 143 11.66 13.62 3.14
C GLY A 143 10.69 13.21 4.26
N GLY A 144 9.90 12.17 4.06
CA GLY A 144 8.91 11.67 5.03
C GLY A 144 7.47 12.10 4.75
N ARG A 145 7.24 12.82 3.66
CA ARG A 145 5.90 13.26 3.26
C ARG A 145 5.04 12.14 2.70
N SER A 146 5.67 11.17 2.09
CA SER A 146 5.00 10.06 1.41
C SER A 146 5.39 8.71 2.03
N THR A 147 4.55 7.71 1.86
CA THR A 147 4.86 6.32 2.21
C THR A 147 4.25 5.36 1.18
N ALA A 148 4.70 4.10 1.22
CA ALA A 148 4.19 3.05 0.37
C ALA A 148 3.65 1.88 1.20
N ILE A 149 2.56 1.28 0.71
CA ILE A 149 2.03 0.01 1.16
C ILE A 149 2.22 -0.99 0.03
N MET A 150 2.75 -2.16 0.34
CA MET A 150 2.92 -3.25 -0.61
C MET A 150 1.90 -4.34 -0.28
N LEU A 151 1.02 -4.61 -1.23
CA LEU A 151 0.00 -5.65 -1.17
C LEU A 151 0.46 -6.83 -2.01
N PHE A 152 0.56 -8.00 -1.43
CA PHE A 152 0.94 -9.26 -2.08
C PHE A 152 -0.32 -10.12 -2.23
N ILE A 153 -0.68 -10.42 -3.46
CA ILE A 153 -1.80 -11.29 -3.79
C ILE A 153 -1.29 -12.74 -3.89
N GLY A 154 -2.05 -13.68 -3.34
CA GLY A 154 -1.68 -15.09 -3.34
C GLY A 154 -1.59 -15.67 -4.76
N THR A 155 -0.66 -16.59 -4.96
CA THR A 155 -0.48 -17.25 -6.26
C THR A 155 -1.73 -18.05 -6.66
N GLY A 156 -2.19 -17.84 -7.90
CA GLY A 156 -3.37 -18.53 -8.44
C GLY A 156 -4.72 -17.96 -7.97
N VAL A 157 -4.70 -16.85 -7.25
CA VAL A 157 -5.91 -16.10 -6.87
C VAL A 157 -6.35 -15.22 -8.04
N ASP A 158 -7.66 -15.03 -8.20
CA ASP A 158 -8.22 -14.05 -9.14
C ASP A 158 -7.94 -12.63 -8.60
N GLU A 159 -7.12 -11.86 -9.32
CA GLU A 159 -6.67 -10.53 -8.90
C GLU A 159 -7.74 -9.45 -9.09
N ASP A 160 -8.68 -9.65 -10.02
CA ASP A 160 -9.69 -8.65 -10.39
C ASP A 160 -10.54 -8.17 -9.22
N PRO A 161 -11.07 -9.02 -8.33
CA PRO A 161 -11.84 -8.58 -7.16
C PRO A 161 -11.00 -7.74 -6.20
N ILE A 162 -9.75 -8.16 -5.94
CA ILE A 162 -8.84 -7.49 -4.99
C ILE A 162 -8.44 -6.12 -5.51
N THR A 163 -8.03 -6.03 -6.78
CA THR A 163 -7.63 -4.77 -7.40
C THR A 163 -8.79 -3.78 -7.50
N SER A 164 -9.99 -4.28 -7.84
CA SER A 164 -11.22 -3.48 -7.89
C SER A 164 -11.63 -2.97 -6.50
N ALA A 165 -11.57 -3.83 -5.48
CA ALA A 165 -11.85 -3.46 -4.09
C ALA A 165 -10.81 -2.45 -3.56
N THR A 166 -9.53 -2.66 -3.86
CA THR A 166 -8.45 -1.73 -3.50
C THR A 166 -8.69 -0.34 -4.10
N ARG A 167 -9.01 -0.27 -5.39
CA ARG A 167 -9.33 0.99 -6.06
C ARG A 167 -10.54 1.70 -5.44
N THR A 168 -11.58 0.95 -5.11
CA THR A 168 -12.78 1.47 -4.46
C THR A 168 -12.46 2.03 -3.08
N LEU A 169 -11.72 1.29 -2.26
CA LEU A 169 -11.24 1.72 -0.94
C LEU A 169 -10.47 3.04 -1.04
N LEU A 170 -9.49 3.13 -1.94
CA LEU A 170 -8.68 4.34 -2.11
C LEU A 170 -9.50 5.54 -2.61
N ALA A 171 -10.47 5.32 -3.48
CA ALA A 171 -11.38 6.36 -3.94
C ALA A 171 -12.31 6.87 -2.82
N GLU A 172 -12.77 6.00 -1.94
CA GLU A 172 -13.55 6.37 -0.75
C GLU A 172 -12.71 7.17 0.26
N LEU A 173 -11.51 6.71 0.53
CA LEU A 173 -10.58 7.42 1.41
C LEU A 173 -10.19 8.77 0.84
N GLY A 174 -10.00 8.91 -0.48
CA GLY A 174 -9.74 10.19 -1.13
C GLY A 174 -10.87 11.21 -0.95
N ARG A 175 -12.11 10.76 -0.78
CA ARG A 175 -13.26 11.64 -0.47
C ARG A 175 -13.28 12.07 0.99
N HIS A 176 -12.88 11.17 1.91
CA HIS A 176 -12.84 11.45 3.36
C HIS A 176 -11.60 12.25 3.77
N TYR A 177 -10.49 12.08 3.05
CA TYR A 177 -9.20 12.71 3.30
C TYR A 177 -8.76 13.56 2.09
N PRO A 178 -9.43 14.68 1.76
CA PRO A 178 -9.21 15.43 0.53
C PRO A 178 -7.82 16.07 0.42
N GLY A 179 -7.09 16.16 1.55
CA GLY A 179 -5.70 16.63 1.57
C GLY A 179 -4.68 15.56 1.18
N TYR A 180 -5.02 14.28 1.30
CA TYR A 180 -4.14 13.17 0.96
C TYR A 180 -4.27 12.81 -0.52
N ARG A 181 -3.15 12.38 -1.09
CA ARG A 181 -3.13 11.83 -2.45
C ARG A 181 -2.78 10.36 -2.41
N PHE A 182 -3.56 9.57 -3.14
CA PHE A 182 -3.38 8.13 -3.26
C PHE A 182 -2.94 7.79 -4.67
N TYR A 183 -1.94 6.95 -4.76
CA TYR A 183 -1.41 6.39 -5.99
C TYR A 183 -1.45 4.88 -5.89
N TYR A 184 -1.61 4.21 -6.99
CA TYR A 184 -1.50 2.76 -7.03
C TYR A 184 -0.88 2.31 -8.34
N GLY A 185 -0.20 1.16 -8.31
CA GLY A 185 0.47 0.58 -9.46
C GLY A 185 0.80 -0.88 -9.23
N GLY A 186 1.39 -1.50 -10.21
CA GLY A 186 1.71 -2.92 -10.23
C GLY A 186 1.02 -3.63 -11.39
N MET A 187 1.49 -4.84 -11.71
CA MET A 187 0.93 -5.62 -12.82
C MET A 187 -0.57 -5.87 -12.69
N PRO A 188 -1.10 -6.26 -11.51
CA PRO A 188 -2.54 -6.48 -11.34
C PRO A 188 -3.38 -5.25 -11.65
N MET A 189 -2.92 -4.06 -11.25
CA MET A 189 -3.62 -2.81 -11.55
C MET A 189 -3.58 -2.44 -13.03
N GLN A 190 -2.49 -2.72 -13.72
CA GLN A 190 -2.37 -2.50 -15.17
C GLN A 190 -3.30 -3.44 -15.94
N GLN A 191 -3.39 -4.70 -15.55
CA GLN A 191 -4.31 -5.68 -16.14
C GLN A 191 -5.78 -5.25 -15.97
N LEU A 192 -6.15 -4.77 -14.78
CA LEU A 192 -7.48 -4.22 -14.53
C LEU A 192 -7.80 -3.07 -15.50
N HIS A 193 -6.90 -2.10 -15.64
CA HIS A 193 -7.10 -0.96 -16.55
C HIS A 193 -7.20 -1.39 -18.01
N LEU A 194 -6.38 -2.34 -18.43
CA LEU A 194 -6.42 -2.87 -19.80
C LEU A 194 -7.75 -3.59 -20.08
N THR A 195 -8.19 -4.43 -19.15
CA THR A 195 -9.48 -5.15 -19.23
C THR A 195 -10.66 -4.17 -19.34
N GLU A 196 -10.66 -3.12 -18.53
CA GLU A 196 -11.69 -2.09 -18.56
C GLU A 196 -11.68 -1.28 -19.88
N ALA A 197 -10.49 -0.93 -20.38
CA ALA A 197 -10.36 -0.23 -21.67
C ALA A 197 -10.89 -1.08 -22.82
N VAL A 198 -10.48 -2.33 -22.93
CA VAL A 198 -10.95 -3.27 -23.96
C VAL A 198 -12.47 -3.47 -23.87
N ARG A 199 -13.01 -3.64 -22.66
CA ARG A 199 -14.45 -3.79 -22.45
C ARG A 199 -15.21 -2.55 -22.90
N THR A 200 -14.70 -1.35 -22.60
CA THR A 200 -15.32 -0.08 -23.00
C THR A 200 -15.32 0.07 -24.51
N ASP A 201 -14.23 -0.27 -25.18
CA ASP A 201 -14.13 -0.19 -26.63
C ASP A 201 -15.05 -1.21 -27.32
N LEU A 202 -15.15 -2.43 -26.80
CA LEU A 202 -16.09 -3.43 -27.33
C LEU A 202 -17.55 -2.96 -27.22
N VAL A 203 -17.94 -2.39 -26.07
CA VAL A 203 -19.31 -1.86 -25.89
C VAL A 203 -19.60 -0.70 -26.84
N ARG A 204 -18.59 0.11 -27.18
CA ARG A 204 -18.75 1.21 -28.14
C ARG A 204 -18.78 0.76 -29.60
N LEU A 205 -18.07 -0.32 -29.93
CA LEU A 205 -17.97 -0.81 -31.32
C LEU A 205 -19.10 -1.76 -31.70
N VAL A 206 -19.63 -2.56 -30.78
CA VAL A 206 -20.70 -3.54 -31.04
C VAL A 206 -22.00 -2.91 -31.56
N PRO A 207 -22.45 -1.67 -31.20
CA PRO A 207 -23.65 -1.07 -31.76
C PRO A 207 -23.50 -0.56 -33.21
N ILE A 208 -22.28 -0.66 -33.80
CA ILE A 208 -21.97 -0.12 -35.14
C ILE A 208 -22.08 -1.22 -36.23
N VAL A 209 -22.29 -2.46 -35.82
CA VAL A 209 -22.52 -3.62 -36.73
C VAL A 209 -23.98 -4.05 -36.65
#